data_0753eaf3add5434cf7df57c08149d149
#
_entry.id   0753eaf3add5434cf7df57c08149d149
#
_cell.length_a   1.000
_cell.length_b   1.000
_cell.length_c   1.000
_cell.angle_alpha   90.00
_cell.angle_beta   90.00
_cell.angle_gamma   90.00
#
_symmetry.space_group_name_H-M   'P 1'
#
loop_
_entity.id
_entity.type
_entity.pdbx_description
1 polymer ?
#
loop_
_entity_poly.entity_id
_entity_poly.type
_entity_poly.pdbx_seq_one_letter_code
_entity_poly.pdbx_strand_id
1 'polypeptide(L)'
;MAISPGIRLGPYEISGPLGKGGMGEVYRAHDTRLDRAVAVKVLPLESVRNAERVQRFEQEAKAASGRNHPNILTIYDFGVSDGTYYMATEYVEGNTLHELIAAGPMTLVRALDIVIQCASGLAAAHAAGIIHRDIKPDNIMVRPDGYVKILDFGLAKLAENSFAQSDPNAPTAAAALTEPGRIMGTWLYMSPEQARGRELDARTDIWSLGAVLYEMVTGKSPFASQTMSDTLASILNREPEPLSSYGIDAPEELKHILTKALAKDRDSRYHSIKDMELDLKQLRKELELGTARTNRMGTVTAQVKLRDTVSEQRRSTGMSAGRRRSMLVASSVLAAALLVWAVVANRQPSVVPPTPVAPAPERQLSYSLLVQKMRDGKPYQDPFGATGREIFENGWKVQFDFSIPQAGSLYLLNDGPGAGGNQELSVVFPTPSVNNGSAQVMAYKNVQSGWLVFNNRTGREKFWVVWAVKPVRELEQSMQQVAKTRDPVIHDSQLTQAIRGLLAKSAVATVSVDRENKQTSLSGHGDVLVSELELEHQ
;
A
#
# COMPACT_ATOMS: atom_id res chain seq x y z
N MET A 1 23.17 -26.69 18.71
CA MET A 1 22.77 -27.10 20.08
C MET A 1 21.67 -26.15 20.51
N ALA A 2 20.57 -26.67 21.03
CA ALA A 2 19.52 -25.81 21.60
C ALA A 2 20.06 -25.02 22.80
N ILE A 3 19.73 -23.75 22.88
CA ILE A 3 20.15 -22.88 24.00
C ILE A 3 19.28 -23.22 25.22
N SER A 4 19.94 -23.53 26.34
CA SER A 4 19.25 -23.89 27.59
C SER A 4 18.68 -22.65 28.30
N PRO A 5 17.56 -22.78 29.03
CA PRO A 5 17.08 -21.72 29.90
C PRO A 5 18.16 -21.23 30.89
N GLY A 6 18.17 -19.93 31.19
CA GLY A 6 19.16 -19.27 32.06
C GLY A 6 20.41 -18.76 31.33
N ILE A 7 20.63 -19.14 30.06
CA ILE A 7 21.74 -18.59 29.27
C ILE A 7 21.40 -17.15 28.88
N ARG A 8 22.43 -16.26 28.88
CA ARG A 8 22.30 -14.87 28.47
C ARG A 8 22.90 -14.63 27.10
N LEU A 9 22.14 -13.97 26.24
CA LEU A 9 22.59 -13.41 24.96
C LEU A 9 22.55 -11.87 25.08
N GLY A 10 23.69 -11.27 25.37
CA GLY A 10 23.75 -9.86 25.75
C GLY A 10 22.87 -9.59 26.99
N PRO A 11 21.90 -8.66 26.93
CA PRO A 11 21.01 -8.35 28.06
C PRO A 11 19.80 -9.29 28.16
N TYR A 12 19.66 -10.27 27.27
CA TYR A 12 18.48 -11.15 27.16
C TYR A 12 18.74 -12.49 27.84
N GLU A 13 18.00 -12.79 28.88
CA GLU A 13 18.05 -14.07 29.60
C GLU A 13 17.00 -15.03 29.02
N ILE A 14 17.46 -16.14 28.45
CA ILE A 14 16.60 -17.14 27.78
C ILE A 14 15.72 -17.85 28.81
N SER A 15 14.41 -17.83 28.58
CA SER A 15 13.41 -18.52 29.42
C SER A 15 13.02 -19.89 28.87
N GLY A 16 13.01 -20.06 27.53
CA GLY A 16 12.68 -21.33 26.89
C GLY A 16 12.43 -21.20 25.39
N PRO A 17 12.34 -22.31 24.64
CA PRO A 17 12.09 -22.29 23.22
C PRO A 17 10.65 -21.86 22.91
N LEU A 18 10.46 -21.08 21.84
CA LEU A 18 9.16 -20.75 21.25
C LEU A 18 8.93 -21.52 19.95
N GLY A 19 9.98 -21.73 19.15
CA GLY A 19 9.88 -22.43 17.88
C GLY A 19 11.23 -22.65 17.21
N LYS A 20 11.22 -23.56 16.23
CA LYS A 20 12.38 -23.84 15.38
C LYS A 20 11.97 -23.74 13.92
N GLY A 21 12.66 -22.93 13.14
CA GLY A 21 12.39 -22.73 11.72
C GLY A 21 13.63 -22.88 10.86
N GLY A 22 13.47 -22.80 9.55
CA GLY A 22 14.57 -22.92 8.59
C GLY A 22 15.65 -21.84 8.71
N MET A 23 15.34 -20.71 9.37
CA MET A 23 16.24 -19.57 9.56
C MET A 23 16.79 -19.44 10.98
N GLY A 24 16.52 -20.39 11.86
CA GLY A 24 17.00 -20.35 13.23
C GLY A 24 16.01 -20.87 14.25
N GLU A 25 16.39 -20.72 15.51
CA GLU A 25 15.59 -21.09 16.67
C GLU A 25 15.12 -19.80 17.35
N VAL A 26 13.86 -19.76 17.78
CA VAL A 26 13.25 -18.62 18.47
C VAL A 26 13.00 -19.00 19.91
N TYR A 27 13.44 -18.14 20.82
CA TYR A 27 13.33 -18.35 22.27
C TYR A 27 12.53 -17.22 22.91
N ARG A 28 11.75 -17.55 23.92
CA ARG A 28 11.26 -16.57 24.88
C ARG A 28 12.42 -16.16 25.77
N ALA A 29 12.59 -14.87 25.99
CA ALA A 29 13.62 -14.32 26.85
C ALA A 29 13.09 -13.14 27.67
N HIS A 30 13.86 -12.73 28.66
CA HIS A 30 13.62 -11.57 29.48
C HIS A 30 14.70 -10.51 29.22
N ASP A 31 14.31 -9.30 28.82
CA ASP A 31 15.20 -8.15 28.72
C ASP A 31 15.46 -7.60 30.13
N THR A 32 16.63 -7.90 30.68
CA THR A 32 17.00 -7.54 32.05
C THR A 32 17.22 -6.03 32.27
N ARG A 33 17.34 -5.23 31.22
CA ARG A 33 17.48 -3.76 31.28
C ARG A 33 16.13 -3.06 31.41
N LEU A 34 15.11 -3.59 30.69
CA LEU A 34 13.81 -2.95 30.58
C LEU A 34 12.69 -3.75 31.26
N ASP A 35 13.05 -4.84 31.94
CA ASP A 35 12.13 -5.71 32.71
C ASP A 35 10.89 -6.14 31.88
N ARG A 36 11.13 -6.70 30.70
CA ARG A 36 10.05 -7.11 29.80
C ARG A 36 10.33 -8.43 29.10
N ALA A 37 9.26 -9.15 28.72
CA ALA A 37 9.35 -10.32 27.86
C ALA A 37 9.67 -9.92 26.41
N VAL A 38 10.57 -10.67 25.78
CA VAL A 38 10.97 -10.53 24.39
C VAL A 38 11.04 -11.90 23.71
N ALA A 39 10.99 -11.91 22.36
CA ALA A 39 11.36 -13.08 21.59
C ALA A 39 12.78 -12.87 21.04
N VAL A 40 13.64 -13.88 21.15
CA VAL A 40 15.01 -13.82 20.65
C VAL A 40 15.19 -14.90 19.59
N LYS A 41 15.38 -14.47 18.35
CA LYS A 41 15.70 -15.33 17.20
C LYS A 41 17.21 -15.47 17.10
N VAL A 42 17.69 -16.71 17.04
CA VAL A 42 19.11 -17.04 17.06
C VAL A 42 19.52 -17.72 15.76
N LEU A 43 20.61 -17.26 15.15
CA LEU A 43 21.16 -17.93 13.99
C LEU A 43 21.93 -19.21 14.40
N PRO A 44 21.69 -20.37 13.74
CA PRO A 44 22.46 -21.57 13.99
C PRO A 44 23.95 -21.36 13.72
N LEU A 45 24.83 -21.94 14.56
CA LEU A 45 26.29 -21.84 14.41
C LEU A 45 26.80 -22.26 13.02
N GLU A 46 26.15 -23.22 12.37
CA GLU A 46 26.46 -23.65 11.00
C GLU A 46 26.18 -22.54 9.98
N SER A 47 25.19 -21.71 10.25
CA SER A 47 24.83 -20.55 9.42
C SER A 47 25.78 -19.38 9.59
N VAL A 48 26.44 -19.25 10.74
CA VAL A 48 27.42 -18.20 11.04
C VAL A 48 28.68 -18.30 10.15
N ARG A 49 29.03 -19.49 9.69
CA ARG A 49 30.14 -19.72 8.75
C ARG A 49 29.85 -19.19 7.34
N ASN A 50 28.61 -18.89 7.03
CA ASN A 50 28.20 -18.31 5.76
C ASN A 50 27.96 -16.79 5.95
N ALA A 51 28.94 -15.99 5.51
CA ALA A 51 28.90 -14.52 5.62
C ALA A 51 27.61 -13.91 4.99
N GLU A 52 27.09 -14.52 3.92
CA GLU A 52 25.87 -14.06 3.27
C GLU A 52 24.63 -14.28 4.15
N ARG A 53 24.54 -15.39 4.90
CA ARG A 53 23.43 -15.62 5.83
C ARG A 53 23.44 -14.62 6.99
N VAL A 54 24.62 -14.30 7.49
CA VAL A 54 24.81 -13.26 8.51
C VAL A 54 24.37 -11.90 7.99
N GLN A 55 24.85 -11.52 6.81
CA GLN A 55 24.52 -10.25 6.19
C GLN A 55 23.00 -10.12 5.93
N ARG A 56 22.34 -11.21 5.52
CA ARG A 56 20.87 -11.26 5.34
C ARG A 56 20.12 -11.04 6.63
N PHE A 57 20.55 -11.69 7.70
CA PHE A 57 19.98 -11.57 9.03
C PHE A 57 20.10 -10.13 9.56
N GLU A 58 21.24 -9.47 9.33
CA GLU A 58 21.45 -8.05 9.62
C GLU A 58 20.56 -7.13 8.77
N GLN A 59 20.41 -7.43 7.48
CA GLN A 59 19.55 -6.65 6.59
C GLN A 59 18.08 -6.78 6.96
N GLU A 60 17.63 -7.98 7.35
CA GLU A 60 16.28 -8.23 7.87
C GLU A 60 16.03 -7.37 9.12
N ALA A 61 16.98 -7.38 10.07
CA ALA A 61 16.90 -6.57 11.26
C ALA A 61 16.82 -5.07 10.95
N LYS A 62 17.68 -4.56 10.06
CA LYS A 62 17.72 -3.14 9.67
C LYS A 62 16.46 -2.70 8.93
N ALA A 63 15.94 -3.52 8.00
CA ALA A 63 14.76 -3.19 7.21
C ALA A 63 13.48 -3.12 8.07
N ALA A 64 13.34 -4.04 9.02
CA ALA A 64 12.18 -4.08 9.91
C ALA A 64 12.28 -3.10 11.09
N SER A 65 13.51 -2.74 11.55
CA SER A 65 13.71 -1.83 12.69
C SER A 65 13.35 -0.37 12.40
N GLY A 66 13.39 0.04 11.15
CA GLY A 66 13.15 1.43 10.75
C GLY A 66 11.69 1.88 10.79
N ARG A 67 10.72 1.02 11.16
CA ARG A 67 9.29 1.36 11.08
C ARG A 67 8.48 0.78 12.23
N ASN A 68 7.84 1.69 12.96
CA ASN A 68 6.88 1.31 14.00
C ASN A 68 5.47 1.32 13.39
N HIS A 69 4.96 0.13 13.06
CA HIS A 69 3.58 -0.06 12.60
C HIS A 69 2.87 -1.08 13.48
N PRO A 70 1.61 -0.86 13.90
CA PRO A 70 0.93 -1.76 14.83
C PRO A 70 0.84 -3.21 14.33
N ASN A 71 0.79 -3.43 13.01
CA ASN A 71 0.66 -4.75 12.40
C ASN A 71 1.98 -5.34 11.89
N ILE A 72 3.13 -4.73 12.18
CA ILE A 72 4.46 -5.26 11.86
C ILE A 72 5.18 -5.61 13.16
N LEU A 73 5.89 -6.74 13.19
CA LEU A 73 6.70 -7.14 14.33
C LEU A 73 7.79 -6.11 14.60
N THR A 74 7.87 -5.62 15.84
CA THR A 74 8.88 -4.65 16.24
C THR A 74 10.18 -5.35 16.59
N ILE A 75 11.29 -4.96 15.94
CA ILE A 75 12.63 -5.40 16.30
C ILE A 75 13.20 -4.39 17.31
N TYR A 76 13.69 -4.91 18.44
CA TYR A 76 14.25 -4.09 19.52
C TYR A 76 15.76 -3.99 19.44
N ASP A 77 16.42 -5.06 19.04
CA ASP A 77 17.88 -5.14 19.07
C ASP A 77 18.40 -6.22 18.15
N PHE A 78 19.64 -6.05 17.71
CA PHE A 78 20.41 -7.03 16.96
C PHE A 78 21.82 -7.06 17.53
N GLY A 79 22.36 -8.23 17.81
CA GLY A 79 23.67 -8.33 18.40
C GLY A 79 24.36 -9.66 18.22
N VAL A 80 25.58 -9.71 18.74
CA VAL A 80 26.41 -10.91 18.81
C VAL A 80 26.85 -11.13 20.25
N SER A 81 26.65 -12.33 20.77
CA SER A 81 27.12 -12.75 22.09
C SER A 81 27.81 -14.09 21.95
N ASP A 82 29.09 -14.19 22.37
CA ASP A 82 29.91 -15.40 22.28
C ASP A 82 29.90 -16.08 20.89
N GLY A 83 29.96 -15.26 19.82
CA GLY A 83 29.94 -15.74 18.44
C GLY A 83 28.55 -16.15 17.95
N THR A 84 27.51 -15.98 18.74
CA THR A 84 26.10 -16.28 18.40
C THR A 84 25.39 -15.00 18.01
N TYR A 85 24.88 -14.94 16.77
CA TYR A 85 24.06 -13.81 16.30
C TYR A 85 22.64 -13.97 16.79
N TYR A 86 22.08 -12.90 17.31
CA TYR A 86 20.69 -12.86 17.79
C TYR A 86 19.96 -11.61 17.35
N MET A 87 18.64 -11.71 17.26
CA MET A 87 17.73 -10.60 17.02
C MET A 87 16.65 -10.65 18.09
N ALA A 88 16.52 -9.59 18.88
CA ALA A 88 15.48 -9.44 19.89
C ALA A 88 14.29 -8.65 19.32
N THR A 89 13.10 -9.20 19.47
CA THR A 89 11.85 -8.61 18.98
C THR A 89 10.83 -8.50 20.10
N GLU A 90 9.72 -7.81 19.84
CA GLU A 90 8.56 -7.90 20.72
C GLU A 90 8.11 -9.35 20.86
N TYR A 91 7.74 -9.73 22.09
CA TYR A 91 7.06 -10.98 22.33
C TYR A 91 5.57 -10.81 22.06
N VAL A 92 5.07 -11.48 21.04
CA VAL A 92 3.65 -11.43 20.68
C VAL A 92 2.94 -12.60 21.34
N GLU A 93 2.09 -12.30 22.31
CA GLU A 93 1.20 -13.30 22.91
C GLU A 93 0.02 -13.56 21.97
N GLY A 94 -0.22 -14.82 21.60
CA GLY A 94 -1.30 -15.20 20.69
C GLY A 94 -1.01 -16.49 19.94
N ASN A 95 -1.81 -16.75 18.92
CA ASN A 95 -1.68 -17.92 18.05
C ASN A 95 -1.23 -17.50 16.65
N THR A 96 -0.49 -18.37 15.99
CA THR A 96 -0.27 -18.21 14.55
C THR A 96 -1.59 -18.38 13.79
N LEU A 97 -1.69 -17.71 12.64
CA LEU A 97 -2.87 -17.88 11.79
C LEU A 97 -2.99 -19.34 11.31
N HIS A 98 -1.85 -20.04 11.16
CA HIS A 98 -1.82 -21.47 10.86
C HIS A 98 -2.56 -22.30 11.92
N GLU A 99 -2.28 -22.09 13.20
CA GLU A 99 -2.97 -22.76 14.32
C GLU A 99 -4.47 -22.45 14.32
N LEU A 100 -4.84 -21.22 14.03
CA LEU A 100 -6.24 -20.80 13.98
C LEU A 100 -7.00 -21.44 12.79
N ILE A 101 -6.38 -21.55 11.62
CA ILE A 101 -6.97 -22.24 10.46
C ILE A 101 -7.08 -23.75 10.70
N ALA A 102 -6.08 -24.36 11.34
CA ALA A 102 -6.10 -25.77 11.70
C ALA A 102 -7.25 -26.13 12.68
N ALA A 103 -7.69 -25.18 13.51
CA ALA A 103 -8.86 -25.33 14.37
C ALA A 103 -10.20 -25.32 13.62
N GLY A 104 -10.20 -24.96 12.34
CA GLY A 104 -11.35 -24.93 11.45
C GLY A 104 -11.49 -23.61 10.66
N PRO A 105 -12.35 -23.59 9.63
CA PRO A 105 -12.55 -22.41 8.81
C PRO A 105 -13.14 -21.25 9.64
N MET A 106 -12.73 -20.03 9.28
CA MET A 106 -13.14 -18.82 9.99
C MET A 106 -14.42 -18.24 9.41
N THR A 107 -15.17 -17.50 10.22
CA THR A 107 -16.23 -16.64 9.69
C THR A 107 -15.63 -15.59 8.78
N LEU A 108 -16.35 -15.23 7.71
CA LEU A 108 -15.88 -14.22 6.74
C LEU A 108 -15.52 -12.90 7.43
N VAL A 109 -16.32 -12.47 8.40
CA VAL A 109 -16.07 -11.24 9.18
C VAL A 109 -14.71 -11.30 9.86
N ARG A 110 -14.39 -12.41 10.56
CA ARG A 110 -13.10 -12.57 11.25
C ARG A 110 -11.93 -12.63 10.25
N ALA A 111 -12.13 -13.34 9.13
CA ALA A 111 -11.12 -13.40 8.06
C ALA A 111 -10.81 -12.01 7.50
N LEU A 112 -11.84 -11.20 7.24
CA LEU A 112 -11.67 -9.82 6.77
C LEU A 112 -10.96 -8.94 7.80
N ASP A 113 -11.33 -9.02 9.09
CA ASP A 113 -10.68 -8.25 10.16
C ASP A 113 -9.17 -8.54 10.26
N ILE A 114 -8.75 -9.78 10.03
CA ILE A 114 -7.35 -10.20 10.03
C ILE A 114 -6.64 -9.69 8.76
N VAL A 115 -7.22 -9.95 7.58
CA VAL A 115 -6.58 -9.63 6.30
C VAL A 115 -6.47 -8.13 6.08
N ILE A 116 -7.43 -7.33 6.53
CA ILE A 116 -7.35 -5.85 6.49
C ILE A 116 -6.15 -5.35 7.29
N GLN A 117 -5.91 -5.91 8.47
CA GLN A 117 -4.75 -5.55 9.28
C GLN A 117 -3.42 -5.99 8.62
N CYS A 118 -3.39 -7.18 8.00
CA CYS A 118 -2.23 -7.62 7.22
C CYS A 118 -1.98 -6.67 6.03
N ALA A 119 -3.02 -6.31 5.28
CA ALA A 119 -2.91 -5.39 4.17
C ALA A 119 -2.40 -4.01 4.59
N SER A 120 -2.84 -3.50 5.76
CA SER A 120 -2.35 -2.25 6.34
C SER A 120 -0.85 -2.31 6.68
N GLY A 121 -0.39 -3.39 7.31
CA GLY A 121 1.03 -3.62 7.60
C GLY A 121 1.87 -3.72 6.33
N LEU A 122 1.41 -4.48 5.34
CA LEU A 122 2.09 -4.61 4.05
C LEU A 122 2.12 -3.29 3.28
N ALA A 123 1.05 -2.48 3.34
CA ALA A 123 1.03 -1.16 2.72
C ALA A 123 2.12 -0.24 3.29
N ALA A 124 2.31 -0.26 4.61
CA ALA A 124 3.37 0.49 5.28
C ALA A 124 4.77 0.00 4.86
N ALA A 125 4.97 -1.32 4.72
CA ALA A 125 6.23 -1.90 4.26
C ALA A 125 6.51 -1.55 2.79
N HIS A 126 5.50 -1.69 1.90
CA HIS A 126 5.63 -1.38 0.48
C HIS A 126 5.93 0.10 0.22
N ALA A 127 5.32 1.00 1.00
CA ALA A 127 5.63 2.43 0.96
C ALA A 127 7.10 2.73 1.32
N ALA A 128 7.76 1.81 2.03
CA ALA A 128 9.18 1.86 2.36
C ALA A 128 10.08 1.13 1.35
N GLY A 129 9.52 0.61 0.26
CA GLY A 129 10.25 -0.20 -0.71
C GLY A 129 10.54 -1.63 -0.25
N ILE A 130 9.91 -2.10 0.85
CA ILE A 130 10.14 -3.42 1.42
C ILE A 130 9.01 -4.34 0.99
N ILE A 131 9.36 -5.45 0.35
CA ILE A 131 8.44 -6.51 -0.06
C ILE A 131 8.63 -7.69 0.90
N HIS A 132 7.56 -8.26 1.42
CA HIS A 132 7.65 -9.34 2.41
C HIS A 132 8.11 -10.67 1.81
N ARG A 133 7.58 -11.08 0.64
CA ARG A 133 7.98 -12.27 -0.15
C ARG A 133 7.70 -13.64 0.47
N ASP A 134 7.23 -13.70 1.71
CA ASP A 134 6.94 -14.94 2.42
C ASP A 134 5.70 -14.81 3.31
N ILE A 135 4.65 -14.15 2.80
CA ILE A 135 3.35 -14.09 3.48
C ILE A 135 2.72 -15.49 3.47
N LYS A 136 2.47 -16.00 4.66
CA LYS A 136 1.82 -17.28 4.93
C LYS A 136 1.24 -17.29 6.33
N PRO A 137 0.34 -18.22 6.68
CA PRO A 137 -0.28 -18.28 8.00
C PRO A 137 0.71 -18.40 9.17
N ASP A 138 1.87 -19.05 8.97
CA ASP A 138 2.91 -19.18 10.00
C ASP A 138 3.57 -17.83 10.35
N ASN A 139 3.59 -16.89 9.40
CA ASN A 139 4.19 -15.56 9.56
C ASN A 139 3.16 -14.49 9.97
N ILE A 140 1.98 -14.89 10.38
CA ILE A 140 0.93 -13.99 10.85
C ILE A 140 0.50 -14.47 12.25
N MET A 141 0.66 -13.61 13.26
CA MET A 141 0.16 -13.87 14.61
C MET A 141 -1.08 -13.03 14.89
N VAL A 142 -2.05 -13.66 15.55
CA VAL A 142 -3.29 -13.04 16.01
C VAL A 142 -3.31 -13.07 17.53
N ARG A 143 -3.34 -11.89 18.14
CA ARG A 143 -3.41 -11.74 19.59
C ARG A 143 -4.83 -12.01 20.12
N PRO A 144 -4.99 -12.28 21.44
CA PRO A 144 -6.32 -12.49 22.04
C PRO A 144 -7.26 -11.28 21.91
N ASP A 145 -6.72 -10.07 21.82
CA ASP A 145 -7.45 -8.81 21.59
C ASP A 145 -7.82 -8.55 20.12
N GLY A 146 -7.48 -9.49 19.21
CA GLY A 146 -7.77 -9.40 17.78
C GLY A 146 -6.75 -8.60 16.96
N TYR A 147 -5.70 -8.04 17.59
CA TYR A 147 -4.62 -7.40 16.84
C TYR A 147 -3.76 -8.43 16.12
N VAL A 148 -3.35 -8.07 14.92
CA VAL A 148 -2.53 -8.90 14.05
C VAL A 148 -1.10 -8.37 13.98
N LYS A 149 -0.12 -9.27 14.00
CA LYS A 149 1.29 -8.96 13.76
C LYS A 149 1.83 -9.82 12.62
N ILE A 150 2.41 -9.16 11.61
CA ILE A 150 3.18 -9.81 10.55
C ILE A 150 4.60 -10.02 11.06
N LEU A 151 5.07 -11.25 10.97
CA LEU A 151 6.39 -11.69 11.39
C LEU A 151 7.33 -11.78 10.17
N ASP A 152 8.63 -11.83 10.43
CA ASP A 152 9.70 -12.29 9.52
C ASP A 152 9.59 -11.84 8.05
N PHE A 153 9.98 -10.62 7.74
CA PHE A 153 10.10 -10.14 6.36
C PHE A 153 11.14 -10.97 5.61
N GLY A 154 10.73 -11.63 4.51
CA GLY A 154 11.48 -12.65 3.78
C GLY A 154 12.69 -12.14 2.97
N LEU A 155 13.47 -11.18 3.50
CA LEU A 155 14.69 -10.63 2.87
C LEU A 155 15.75 -11.72 2.59
N ALA A 156 15.71 -12.82 3.33
CA ALA A 156 16.59 -13.96 3.11
C ALA A 156 16.42 -14.66 1.75
N LYS A 157 15.24 -14.53 1.11
CA LYS A 157 14.97 -15.10 -0.23
C LYS A 157 15.56 -14.27 -1.39
N LEU A 158 16.05 -13.04 -1.13
CA LEU A 158 16.64 -12.18 -2.16
C LEU A 158 17.89 -12.76 -2.83
N ALA A 159 18.74 -13.45 -2.08
CA ALA A 159 20.01 -13.93 -2.60
C ALA A 159 19.92 -15.31 -3.28
N GLU A 160 18.89 -16.11 -2.97
CA GLU A 160 18.66 -17.37 -3.70
C GLU A 160 18.32 -17.11 -5.18
N ASN A 161 17.66 -16.00 -5.49
CA ASN A 161 17.35 -15.60 -6.87
C ASN A 161 18.53 -14.94 -7.61
N SER A 162 19.50 -14.37 -6.89
CA SER A 162 20.67 -13.75 -7.51
C SER A 162 21.66 -14.80 -8.08
N PHE A 163 21.71 -15.99 -7.50
CA PHE A 163 22.57 -17.08 -8.00
C PHE A 163 22.02 -17.75 -9.26
N ALA A 164 20.71 -17.81 -9.43
CA ALA A 164 20.10 -18.36 -10.64
C ALA A 164 20.33 -17.51 -11.90
N GLN A 165 20.72 -16.24 -11.73
CA GLN A 165 21.00 -15.33 -12.85
C GLN A 165 22.47 -15.29 -13.28
N SER A 166 23.40 -15.86 -12.49
CA SER A 166 24.83 -15.76 -12.72
C SER A 166 25.43 -16.98 -13.44
N ASP A 167 24.71 -18.10 -13.54
CA ASP A 167 25.17 -19.32 -14.22
C ASP A 167 24.06 -19.91 -15.10
N PRO A 168 24.23 -19.94 -16.44
CA PRO A 168 23.28 -20.56 -17.35
C PRO A 168 23.06 -22.07 -17.11
N ASN A 169 23.96 -22.73 -16.37
CA ASN A 169 23.87 -24.13 -15.99
C ASN A 169 23.43 -24.36 -14.53
N ALA A 170 23.07 -23.30 -13.79
CA ALA A 170 22.55 -23.44 -12.44
C ALA A 170 21.25 -24.28 -12.47
N PRO A 171 21.07 -25.19 -11.49
CA PRO A 171 19.85 -25.98 -11.41
C PRO A 171 18.64 -25.04 -11.32
N THR A 172 17.61 -25.34 -12.12
CA THR A 172 16.34 -24.61 -12.12
C THR A 172 15.84 -24.37 -10.70
N ALA A 173 15.16 -23.26 -10.45
CA ALA A 173 14.60 -22.89 -9.13
C ALA A 173 13.89 -24.08 -8.42
N ALA A 174 13.32 -25.02 -9.17
CA ALA A 174 12.76 -26.28 -8.69
C ALA A 174 13.79 -27.21 -8.01
N ALA A 175 15.06 -27.22 -8.45
CA ALA A 175 16.10 -28.06 -7.86
C ALA A 175 16.69 -27.45 -6.57
N ALA A 176 16.76 -26.13 -6.48
CA ALA A 176 17.18 -25.41 -5.27
C ALA A 176 16.15 -25.51 -4.11
N LEU A 177 14.90 -25.85 -4.42
CA LEU A 177 13.81 -26.00 -3.46
C LEU A 177 13.76 -27.39 -2.81
N THR A 178 14.55 -28.37 -3.26
CA THR A 178 14.54 -29.77 -2.79
C THR A 178 15.56 -30.08 -1.71
N GLU A 179 16.24 -29.10 -1.11
CA GLU A 179 17.16 -29.36 0.00
C GLU A 179 16.46 -30.00 1.21
N PRO A 180 17.01 -31.10 1.77
CA PRO A 180 16.46 -31.76 2.96
C PRO A 180 16.50 -30.81 4.16
N GLY A 181 15.36 -30.52 4.77
CA GLY A 181 15.23 -29.66 5.95
C GLY A 181 14.40 -28.37 5.76
N ARG A 182 13.93 -28.05 4.56
CA ARG A 182 12.94 -27.00 4.33
C ARG A 182 11.55 -27.47 4.77
N ILE A 183 10.91 -26.66 5.60
CA ILE A 183 9.59 -26.94 6.17
C ILE A 183 8.57 -27.17 5.07
N MET A 184 7.93 -28.32 5.11
CA MET A 184 6.84 -28.74 4.23
C MET A 184 5.71 -27.69 4.30
N GLY A 185 5.41 -26.97 3.19
CA GLY A 185 4.28 -26.05 3.11
C GLY A 185 4.58 -24.61 2.65
N THR A 186 5.82 -24.14 2.66
CA THR A 186 6.16 -22.75 2.28
C THR A 186 5.81 -22.39 0.83
N TRP A 187 5.75 -23.37 -0.09
CA TRP A 187 5.43 -23.16 -1.51
C TRP A 187 3.95 -22.93 -1.81
N LEU A 188 3.03 -23.27 -0.88
CA LEU A 188 1.58 -23.15 -1.09
C LEU A 188 1.09 -21.72 -1.35
N TYR A 189 1.84 -20.73 -0.89
CA TYR A 189 1.50 -19.31 -0.97
C TYR A 189 2.40 -18.55 -1.96
N MET A 190 3.31 -19.24 -2.66
CA MET A 190 4.19 -18.63 -3.67
C MET A 190 3.38 -18.05 -4.83
N SER A 191 3.78 -16.89 -5.29
CA SER A 191 3.21 -16.30 -6.51
C SER A 191 3.76 -16.99 -7.77
N PRO A 192 3.03 -16.90 -8.91
CA PRO A 192 3.50 -17.44 -10.19
C PRO A 192 4.88 -16.93 -10.62
N GLU A 193 5.20 -15.67 -10.33
CA GLU A 193 6.51 -15.08 -10.58
C GLU A 193 7.61 -15.66 -9.67
N GLN A 194 7.31 -15.95 -8.41
CA GLN A 194 8.22 -16.66 -7.52
C GLN A 194 8.49 -18.09 -8.00
N ALA A 195 7.42 -18.81 -8.38
CA ALA A 195 7.52 -20.16 -8.89
C ALA A 195 8.34 -20.23 -10.20
N ARG A 196 8.35 -19.16 -10.99
CA ARG A 196 9.14 -19.04 -12.23
C ARG A 196 10.54 -18.44 -12.00
N GLY A 197 10.91 -18.03 -10.79
CA GLY A 197 12.18 -17.35 -10.51
C GLY A 197 12.31 -15.98 -11.19
N ARG A 198 11.19 -15.29 -11.46
CA ARG A 198 11.20 -13.97 -12.10
C ARG A 198 11.44 -12.87 -11.07
N GLU A 199 11.76 -11.67 -11.55
CA GLU A 199 11.84 -10.47 -10.72
C GLU A 199 10.52 -10.20 -10.00
N LEU A 200 10.63 -9.94 -8.68
CA LEU A 200 9.50 -9.78 -7.78
C LEU A 200 9.23 -8.31 -7.50
N ASP A 201 7.95 -7.95 -7.47
CA ASP A 201 7.46 -6.67 -6.98
C ASP A 201 6.43 -6.84 -5.84
N ALA A 202 5.90 -5.74 -5.32
CA ALA A 202 4.97 -5.73 -4.20
C ALA A 202 3.68 -6.56 -4.44
N ARG A 203 3.34 -6.85 -5.70
CA ARG A 203 2.15 -7.63 -6.07
C ARG A 203 2.30 -9.13 -5.78
N THR A 204 3.51 -9.57 -5.49
CA THR A 204 3.76 -10.92 -4.95
C THR A 204 3.07 -11.11 -3.58
N ASP A 205 3.13 -10.10 -2.70
CA ASP A 205 2.48 -10.16 -1.39
C ASP A 205 0.95 -10.10 -1.51
N ILE A 206 0.41 -9.43 -2.54
CA ILE A 206 -1.04 -9.42 -2.85
C ILE A 206 -1.54 -10.82 -3.18
N TRP A 207 -0.80 -11.55 -4.02
CA TRP A 207 -1.10 -12.95 -4.31
C TRP A 207 -1.10 -13.81 -3.05
N SER A 208 -0.02 -13.73 -2.27
CA SER A 208 0.13 -14.54 -1.07
C SER A 208 -0.96 -14.24 -0.04
N LEU A 209 -1.33 -12.96 0.15
CA LEU A 209 -2.42 -12.56 1.03
C LEU A 209 -3.79 -13.02 0.51
N GLY A 210 -3.99 -13.03 -0.81
CA GLY A 210 -5.17 -13.61 -1.46
C GLY A 210 -5.30 -15.11 -1.20
N ALA A 211 -4.18 -15.86 -1.28
CA ALA A 211 -4.15 -17.28 -0.98
C ALA A 211 -4.45 -17.57 0.52
N VAL A 212 -3.91 -16.74 1.41
CA VAL A 212 -4.21 -16.80 2.85
C VAL A 212 -5.70 -16.53 3.11
N LEU A 213 -6.28 -15.49 2.50
CA LEU A 213 -7.71 -15.19 2.65
C LEU A 213 -8.59 -16.34 2.16
N TYR A 214 -8.27 -16.92 1.02
CA TYR A 214 -8.99 -18.08 0.49
C TYR A 214 -8.96 -19.25 1.49
N GLU A 215 -7.78 -19.55 2.04
CA GLU A 215 -7.62 -20.65 2.99
C GLU A 215 -8.34 -20.37 4.30
N MET A 216 -8.33 -19.16 4.82
CA MET A 216 -9.07 -18.80 6.04
C MET A 216 -10.57 -19.06 5.91
N VAL A 217 -11.13 -18.83 4.72
CA VAL A 217 -12.57 -18.97 4.45
C VAL A 217 -12.93 -20.44 4.16
N THR A 218 -12.08 -21.16 3.41
CA THR A 218 -12.37 -22.52 2.95
C THR A 218 -11.79 -23.62 3.85
N GLY A 219 -10.78 -23.29 4.68
CA GLY A 219 -9.97 -24.26 5.41
C GLY A 219 -8.97 -25.01 4.52
N LYS A 220 -8.81 -24.62 3.25
CA LYS A 220 -7.92 -25.29 2.29
C LYS A 220 -7.13 -24.29 1.46
N SER A 221 -5.83 -24.55 1.27
CA SER A 221 -5.01 -23.75 0.36
C SER A 221 -5.53 -23.88 -1.10
N PRO A 222 -5.60 -22.75 -1.86
CA PRO A 222 -6.23 -22.72 -3.20
C PRO A 222 -5.54 -23.59 -4.26
N PHE A 223 -4.26 -23.91 -4.06
CA PHE A 223 -3.44 -24.61 -5.05
C PHE A 223 -2.78 -25.88 -4.53
N ALA A 224 -3.09 -26.31 -3.31
CA ALA A 224 -2.52 -27.51 -2.71
C ALA A 224 -2.78 -28.74 -3.59
N SER A 225 -1.74 -29.54 -3.84
CA SER A 225 -1.77 -30.80 -4.57
C SER A 225 -0.95 -31.86 -3.86
N GLN A 226 -0.96 -33.10 -4.34
CA GLN A 226 -0.30 -34.22 -3.68
C GLN A 226 1.22 -34.09 -3.64
N THR A 227 1.81 -33.48 -4.66
CA THR A 227 3.26 -33.26 -4.73
C THR A 227 3.58 -31.77 -4.85
N MET A 228 4.82 -31.40 -4.51
CA MET A 228 5.34 -30.04 -4.71
C MET A 228 5.26 -29.62 -6.19
N SER A 229 5.65 -30.51 -7.10
CA SER A 229 5.63 -30.25 -8.54
C SER A 229 4.20 -29.98 -9.04
N ASP A 230 3.21 -30.76 -8.56
CA ASP A 230 1.81 -30.55 -8.91
C ASP A 230 1.25 -29.26 -8.33
N THR A 231 1.68 -28.89 -7.10
CA THR A 231 1.32 -27.61 -6.48
C THR A 231 1.89 -26.45 -7.28
N LEU A 232 3.16 -26.49 -7.67
CA LEU A 232 3.75 -25.46 -8.55
C LEU A 232 3.05 -25.38 -9.89
N ALA A 233 2.72 -26.53 -10.52
CA ALA A 233 1.94 -26.56 -11.75
C ALA A 233 0.54 -25.93 -11.57
N SER A 234 -0.10 -26.15 -10.42
CA SER A 234 -1.40 -25.56 -10.08
C SER A 234 -1.28 -24.04 -9.89
N ILE A 235 -0.27 -23.56 -9.17
CA ILE A 235 0.02 -22.13 -9.01
C ILE A 235 0.19 -21.45 -10.38
N LEU A 236 0.84 -22.12 -11.31
CA LEU A 236 1.14 -21.56 -12.63
C LEU A 236 -0.05 -21.57 -13.61
N ASN A 237 -0.93 -22.60 -13.54
CA ASN A 237 -1.84 -22.90 -14.64
C ASN A 237 -3.31 -23.12 -14.23
N ARG A 238 -3.62 -23.39 -12.94
CA ARG A 238 -4.99 -23.69 -12.50
C ARG A 238 -5.60 -22.52 -11.74
N GLU A 239 -6.87 -22.23 -12.02
CA GLU A 239 -7.65 -21.31 -11.18
C GLU A 239 -8.02 -22.01 -9.85
N PRO A 240 -8.17 -21.23 -8.74
CA PRO A 240 -8.66 -21.80 -7.49
C PRO A 240 -10.07 -22.32 -7.63
N GLU A 241 -10.41 -23.38 -6.87
CA GLU A 241 -11.78 -23.90 -6.84
C GLU A 241 -12.76 -22.82 -6.38
N PRO A 242 -13.96 -22.71 -7.00
CA PRO A 242 -14.96 -21.74 -6.55
C PRO A 242 -15.38 -21.98 -5.10
N LEU A 243 -15.63 -20.91 -4.33
CA LEU A 243 -16.04 -21.00 -2.92
C LEU A 243 -17.34 -21.83 -2.75
N SER A 244 -18.23 -21.82 -3.75
CA SER A 244 -19.45 -22.63 -3.78
C SER A 244 -19.18 -24.13 -3.74
N SER A 245 -18.02 -24.61 -4.23
CA SER A 245 -17.63 -26.03 -4.15
C SER A 245 -17.43 -26.50 -2.70
N TYR A 246 -17.24 -25.58 -1.78
CA TYR A 246 -17.12 -25.84 -0.32
C TYR A 246 -18.42 -25.53 0.43
N GLY A 247 -19.53 -25.30 -0.29
CA GLY A 247 -20.82 -24.95 0.32
C GLY A 247 -20.86 -23.54 0.92
N ILE A 248 -19.93 -22.66 0.52
CA ILE A 248 -19.82 -21.29 1.03
C ILE A 248 -20.58 -20.37 0.08
N ASP A 249 -21.68 -19.79 0.58
CA ASP A 249 -22.40 -18.70 -0.11
C ASP A 249 -21.69 -17.38 0.17
N ALA A 250 -20.72 -17.06 -0.68
CA ALA A 250 -19.87 -15.88 -0.53
C ALA A 250 -20.45 -14.70 -1.33
N PRO A 251 -20.35 -13.46 -0.77
CA PRO A 251 -20.65 -12.24 -1.52
C PRO A 251 -19.87 -12.15 -2.84
N GLU A 252 -20.45 -11.55 -3.86
CA GLU A 252 -19.79 -11.38 -5.17
C GLU A 252 -18.52 -10.53 -5.05
N GLU A 253 -18.50 -9.56 -4.14
CA GLU A 253 -17.36 -8.71 -3.83
C GLU A 253 -16.18 -9.55 -3.33
N LEU A 254 -16.40 -10.56 -2.49
CA LEU A 254 -15.34 -11.47 -2.03
C LEU A 254 -14.78 -12.29 -3.20
N LYS A 255 -15.66 -12.81 -4.05
CA LYS A 255 -15.26 -13.57 -5.25
C LYS A 255 -14.41 -12.71 -6.19
N HIS A 256 -14.82 -11.44 -6.39
CA HIS A 256 -14.09 -10.47 -7.18
C HIS A 256 -12.69 -10.19 -6.59
N ILE A 257 -12.61 -9.93 -5.27
CA ILE A 257 -11.35 -9.67 -4.58
C ILE A 257 -10.39 -10.87 -4.75
N LEU A 258 -10.86 -12.09 -4.52
CA LEU A 258 -10.05 -13.30 -4.65
C LEU A 258 -9.60 -13.54 -6.09
N THR A 259 -10.50 -13.41 -7.08
CA THR A 259 -10.18 -13.57 -8.51
C THR A 259 -9.09 -12.58 -8.91
N LYS A 260 -9.21 -11.31 -8.50
CA LYS A 260 -8.25 -10.27 -8.83
C LYS A 260 -6.91 -10.47 -8.12
N ALA A 261 -6.91 -10.82 -6.82
CA ALA A 261 -5.68 -11.06 -6.07
C ALA A 261 -4.91 -12.28 -6.59
N LEU A 262 -5.63 -13.34 -7.01
CA LEU A 262 -5.08 -14.62 -7.48
C LEU A 262 -4.97 -14.71 -9.01
N ALA A 263 -5.02 -13.60 -9.73
CA ALA A 263 -4.78 -13.56 -11.17
C ALA A 263 -3.32 -13.99 -11.47
N LYS A 264 -3.15 -14.90 -12.46
CA LYS A 264 -1.83 -15.46 -12.81
C LYS A 264 -0.90 -14.40 -13.36
N ASP A 265 -1.43 -13.49 -14.16
CA ASP A 265 -0.72 -12.30 -14.61
C ASP A 265 -0.74 -11.25 -13.50
N ARG A 266 0.45 -10.83 -13.07
CA ARG A 266 0.59 -9.80 -12.04
C ARG A 266 0.00 -8.43 -12.44
N ASP A 267 -0.07 -8.14 -13.75
CA ASP A 267 -0.64 -6.89 -14.25
C ASP A 267 -2.18 -6.87 -14.17
N SER A 268 -2.79 -8.03 -14.07
CA SER A 268 -4.23 -8.21 -13.84
C SER A 268 -4.63 -8.17 -12.36
N ARG A 269 -3.67 -8.16 -11.43
CA ARG A 269 -3.91 -8.04 -9.98
C ARG A 269 -4.17 -6.59 -9.57
N TYR A 270 -4.37 -6.38 -8.28
CA TYR A 270 -4.33 -5.04 -7.70
C TYR A 270 -2.98 -4.38 -7.96
N HIS A 271 -2.99 -3.09 -8.29
CA HIS A 271 -1.74 -2.33 -8.49
C HIS A 271 -0.98 -2.13 -7.18
N SER A 272 -1.72 -1.99 -6.08
CA SER A 272 -1.15 -1.88 -4.74
C SER A 272 -1.94 -2.70 -3.73
N ILE A 273 -1.29 -3.09 -2.63
CA ILE A 273 -1.96 -3.75 -1.50
C ILE A 273 -2.98 -2.81 -0.83
N LYS A 274 -2.80 -1.50 -0.96
CA LYS A 274 -3.74 -0.50 -0.45
C LYS A 274 -5.07 -0.51 -1.20
N ASP A 275 -5.06 -0.77 -2.51
CA ASP A 275 -6.28 -0.92 -3.29
C ASP A 275 -7.07 -2.16 -2.84
N MET A 276 -6.37 -3.28 -2.60
CA MET A 276 -6.99 -4.47 -2.03
C MET A 276 -7.53 -4.20 -0.62
N GLU A 277 -6.82 -3.46 0.22
CA GLU A 277 -7.26 -3.07 1.56
C GLU A 277 -8.57 -2.26 1.51
N LEU A 278 -8.73 -1.36 0.55
CA LEU A 278 -9.94 -0.56 0.37
C LEU A 278 -11.15 -1.43 0.02
N ASP A 279 -11.00 -2.36 -0.92
CA ASP A 279 -12.07 -3.29 -1.32
C ASP A 279 -12.46 -4.21 -0.14
N LEU A 280 -11.48 -4.72 0.60
CA LEU A 280 -11.72 -5.53 1.81
C LEU A 280 -12.50 -4.74 2.89
N LYS A 281 -12.14 -3.48 3.14
CA LYS A 281 -12.84 -2.60 4.08
C LYS A 281 -14.26 -2.30 3.62
N GLN A 282 -14.46 -2.09 2.33
CA GLN A 282 -15.79 -1.87 1.77
C GLN A 282 -16.68 -3.11 1.98
N LEU A 283 -16.20 -4.29 1.63
CA LEU A 283 -16.91 -5.56 1.85
C LEU A 283 -17.24 -5.75 3.33
N ARG A 284 -16.30 -5.48 4.24
CA ARG A 284 -16.49 -5.59 5.69
C ARG A 284 -17.62 -4.69 6.18
N LYS A 285 -17.67 -3.43 5.68
CA LYS A 285 -18.72 -2.46 6.00
C LYS A 285 -20.08 -2.90 5.47
N GLU A 286 -20.15 -3.46 4.29
CA GLU A 286 -21.40 -3.96 3.70
C GLU A 286 -22.00 -5.11 4.49
N LEU A 287 -21.17 -6.03 4.97
CA LEU A 287 -21.60 -7.12 5.85
C LEU A 287 -22.15 -6.60 7.19
N GLU A 288 -21.57 -5.55 7.78
CA GLU A 288 -22.08 -4.90 8.99
C GLU A 288 -23.46 -4.27 8.75
N LEU A 289 -23.61 -3.55 7.66
CA LEU A 289 -24.87 -2.89 7.30
C LEU A 289 -25.98 -3.91 6.96
N GLY A 290 -25.62 -5.02 6.30
CA GLY A 290 -26.52 -6.13 5.99
C GLY A 290 -27.08 -6.77 7.26
N THR A 291 -26.22 -7.07 8.23
CA THR A 291 -26.60 -7.64 9.54
C THR A 291 -27.47 -6.68 10.35
N ALA A 292 -27.19 -5.38 10.30
CA ALA A 292 -28.01 -4.36 10.99
C ALA A 292 -29.41 -4.21 10.36
N ARG A 293 -29.56 -4.38 9.05
CA ARG A 293 -30.87 -4.38 8.37
C ARG A 293 -31.69 -5.62 8.70
N THR A 294 -31.07 -6.80 8.72
CA THR A 294 -31.74 -8.08 9.05
C THR A 294 -32.24 -8.08 10.51
N ASN A 295 -31.45 -7.56 11.44
CA ASN A 295 -31.85 -7.42 12.83
C ASN A 295 -33.01 -6.41 13.03
N ARG A 296 -33.05 -5.32 12.27
CA ARG A 296 -34.19 -4.37 12.28
C ARG A 296 -35.47 -4.98 11.70
N MET A 297 -35.34 -5.75 10.62
CA MET A 297 -36.50 -6.44 10.03
C MET A 297 -37.04 -7.54 10.94
N GLY A 298 -36.16 -8.30 11.62
CA GLY A 298 -36.57 -9.30 12.62
C GLY A 298 -37.34 -8.69 13.81
N THR A 299 -36.93 -7.52 14.29
CA THR A 299 -37.60 -6.80 15.37
C THR A 299 -38.96 -6.22 14.94
N VAL A 300 -39.06 -5.74 13.70
CA VAL A 300 -40.33 -5.22 13.15
C VAL A 300 -41.33 -6.36 12.92
N THR A 301 -40.86 -7.52 12.40
CA THR A 301 -41.70 -8.71 12.16
C THR A 301 -42.20 -9.31 13.50
N ALA A 302 -41.36 -9.30 14.55
CA ALA A 302 -41.77 -9.72 15.89
C ALA A 302 -42.80 -8.78 16.52
N GLN A 303 -42.69 -7.46 16.33
CA GLN A 303 -43.67 -6.49 16.82
C GLN A 303 -45.01 -6.55 16.05
N VAL A 304 -44.99 -6.84 14.74
CA VAL A 304 -46.21 -7.02 13.94
C VAL A 304 -46.92 -8.32 14.36
N LYS A 305 -46.23 -9.44 14.58
CA LYS A 305 -46.83 -10.67 15.09
C LYS A 305 -47.43 -10.54 16.50
N LEU A 306 -46.85 -9.72 17.39
CA LEU A 306 -47.44 -9.44 18.72
C LEU A 306 -48.70 -8.55 18.66
N ARG A 307 -48.83 -7.71 17.63
CA ARG A 307 -50.03 -6.88 17.44
C ARG A 307 -51.21 -7.66 16.87
N ASP A 308 -50.98 -8.65 16.00
CA ASP A 308 -52.04 -9.46 15.40
C ASP A 308 -52.64 -10.47 16.39
N THR A 309 -51.87 -10.96 17.37
CA THR A 309 -52.41 -11.87 18.42
C THR A 309 -53.25 -11.20 19.49
N VAL A 310 -53.18 -9.87 19.65
CA VAL A 310 -54.01 -9.10 20.62
C VAL A 310 -55.32 -8.64 20.00
N SER A 311 -55.48 -8.63 18.66
CA SER A 311 -56.68 -8.17 17.96
C SER A 311 -57.72 -9.26 17.65
N GLU A 312 -57.37 -10.54 17.77
CA GLU A 312 -58.30 -11.66 17.49
C GLU A 312 -59.18 -12.07 18.65
N GLN A 313 -58.99 -11.55 19.88
CA GLN A 313 -59.75 -11.95 21.06
C GLN A 313 -60.89 -11.02 21.42
N ARG A 314 -61.31 -10.14 20.53
CA ARG A 314 -62.40 -9.17 20.81
C ARG A 314 -63.45 -9.01 19.69
N ARG A 315 -63.85 -10.07 19.00
CA ARG A 315 -65.04 -10.03 18.11
C ARG A 315 -65.77 -11.37 18.09
N SER A 316 -66.60 -11.56 19.11
CA SER A 316 -67.78 -12.38 18.99
C SER A 316 -68.90 -11.76 19.82
N THR A 317 -69.76 -10.95 19.23
CA THR A 317 -71.21 -10.89 19.51
C THR A 317 -71.86 -9.85 18.58
N GLY A 318 -72.79 -10.30 17.75
CA GLY A 318 -74.07 -9.74 17.60
C GLY A 318 -74.38 -8.87 16.37
N MET A 319 -75.18 -9.46 15.48
CA MET A 319 -76.41 -8.95 14.84
C MET A 319 -76.37 -8.06 13.59
N SER A 320 -76.99 -8.67 12.61
CA SER A 320 -77.72 -8.25 11.39
C SER A 320 -78.17 -6.80 11.25
N ALA A 321 -78.04 -6.23 10.06
CA ALA A 321 -79.12 -5.64 9.30
C ALA A 321 -78.61 -5.08 7.96
N GLY A 322 -79.35 -5.42 6.93
CA GLY A 322 -79.12 -5.00 5.56
C GLY A 322 -79.57 -3.56 5.25
N ARG A 323 -79.33 -3.20 4.01
CA ARG A 323 -79.72 -1.94 3.38
C ARG A 323 -78.86 -0.70 3.71
N ARG A 324 -77.82 -0.53 2.91
CA ARG A 324 -77.30 0.78 2.44
C ARG A 324 -76.11 0.57 1.46
N ARG A 325 -76.45 -0.13 0.38
CA ARG A 325 -75.49 -0.28 -0.77
C ARG A 325 -75.94 0.58 -1.94
N SER A 326 -75.95 1.92 -1.84
CA SER A 326 -76.13 2.76 -3.04
C SER A 326 -75.60 4.19 -2.92
N MET A 327 -75.08 4.64 -1.77
CA MET A 327 -74.56 6.01 -1.63
C MET A 327 -73.06 6.15 -1.32
N LEU A 328 -72.32 5.09 -1.25
CA LEU A 328 -70.92 5.13 -0.90
C LEU A 328 -69.95 5.08 -2.10
N VAL A 329 -70.47 4.85 -3.32
CA VAL A 329 -69.60 4.80 -4.51
C VAL A 329 -69.33 6.18 -5.13
N ALA A 330 -70.34 7.15 -4.95
CA ALA A 330 -70.15 8.51 -5.48
C ALA A 330 -69.24 9.40 -4.61
N SER A 331 -69.18 9.14 -3.30
CA SER A 331 -68.30 9.90 -2.38
C SER A 331 -66.84 9.46 -2.41
N SER A 332 -66.57 8.21 -2.71
CA SER A 332 -65.19 7.70 -2.80
C SER A 332 -64.46 8.17 -4.05
N VAL A 333 -65.16 8.35 -5.18
CA VAL A 333 -64.56 8.87 -6.41
C VAL A 333 -64.23 10.37 -6.29
N LEU A 334 -65.10 11.14 -5.62
CA LEU A 334 -64.85 12.57 -5.38
C LEU A 334 -63.69 12.80 -4.38
N ALA A 335 -63.59 11.96 -3.35
CA ALA A 335 -62.52 12.01 -2.39
C ALA A 335 -61.17 11.62 -3.01
N ALA A 336 -61.17 10.61 -3.89
CA ALA A 336 -59.97 10.21 -4.63
C ALA A 336 -59.52 11.29 -5.64
N ALA A 337 -60.46 11.93 -6.33
CA ALA A 337 -60.15 13.03 -7.25
C ALA A 337 -59.61 14.28 -6.54
N LEU A 338 -60.15 14.62 -5.36
CA LEU A 338 -59.64 15.71 -4.51
C LEU A 338 -58.26 15.40 -3.92
N LEU A 339 -57.98 14.14 -3.57
CA LEU A 339 -56.65 13.70 -3.07
C LEU A 339 -55.61 13.75 -4.18
N VAL A 340 -55.97 13.32 -5.39
CA VAL A 340 -55.08 13.43 -6.56
C VAL A 340 -54.86 14.89 -6.94
N TRP A 341 -55.88 15.74 -6.89
CA TRP A 341 -55.74 17.18 -7.15
C TRP A 341 -54.88 17.87 -6.08
N ALA A 342 -55.08 17.55 -4.79
CA ALA A 342 -54.25 18.07 -3.70
C ALA A 342 -52.77 17.64 -3.80
N VAL A 343 -52.50 16.40 -4.24
CA VAL A 343 -51.14 15.89 -4.50
C VAL A 343 -50.52 16.56 -5.72
N VAL A 344 -51.31 16.86 -6.76
CA VAL A 344 -50.79 17.54 -7.97
C VAL A 344 -50.66 19.05 -7.76
N ALA A 345 -51.60 19.66 -7.05
CA ALA A 345 -51.57 21.11 -6.74
C ALA A 345 -50.48 21.47 -5.71
N ASN A 346 -50.08 20.53 -4.84
CA ASN A 346 -49.03 20.75 -3.84
C ASN A 346 -47.62 20.34 -4.32
N ARG A 347 -47.47 19.97 -5.61
CA ARG A 347 -46.19 19.87 -6.26
C ARG A 347 -45.71 21.27 -6.66
N GLN A 348 -45.29 22.06 -5.68
CA GLN A 348 -44.34 23.12 -5.96
C GLN A 348 -43.14 22.43 -6.62
N PRO A 349 -42.57 22.98 -7.73
CA PRO A 349 -41.32 22.46 -8.23
C PRO A 349 -40.31 22.56 -7.08
N SER A 350 -39.92 21.42 -6.54
CA SER A 350 -38.83 21.36 -5.59
C SER A 350 -37.64 21.97 -6.35
N VAL A 351 -37.28 23.18 -5.99
CA VAL A 351 -35.96 23.72 -6.29
C VAL A 351 -35.02 22.76 -5.58
N VAL A 352 -34.49 21.79 -6.33
CA VAL A 352 -33.41 20.93 -5.87
C VAL A 352 -32.32 21.92 -5.47
N PRO A 353 -31.97 22.05 -4.19
CA PRO A 353 -30.80 22.85 -3.83
C PRO A 353 -29.65 22.31 -4.65
N PRO A 354 -28.80 23.18 -5.24
CA PRO A 354 -27.66 22.71 -5.99
C PRO A 354 -26.94 21.71 -5.11
N THR A 355 -26.78 20.48 -5.60
CA THR A 355 -25.99 19.43 -4.93
C THR A 355 -24.68 20.09 -4.53
N PRO A 356 -24.27 20.05 -3.26
CA PRO A 356 -22.98 20.59 -2.89
C PRO A 356 -21.96 19.91 -3.80
N VAL A 357 -21.31 20.71 -4.64
CA VAL A 357 -20.22 20.25 -5.50
C VAL A 357 -19.22 19.63 -4.52
N ALA A 358 -19.00 18.34 -4.63
CA ALA A 358 -18.01 17.66 -3.80
C ALA A 358 -16.71 18.48 -3.93
N PRO A 359 -16.05 18.82 -2.82
CA PRO A 359 -14.79 19.57 -2.89
C PRO A 359 -13.85 18.84 -3.83
N ALA A 360 -13.20 19.60 -4.72
CA ALA A 360 -12.22 19.04 -5.66
C ALA A 360 -11.23 18.17 -4.85
N PRO A 361 -10.86 16.97 -5.35
CA PRO A 361 -9.99 16.09 -4.60
C PRO A 361 -8.67 16.79 -4.29
N GLU A 362 -8.22 16.64 -3.05
CA GLU A 362 -6.92 17.15 -2.64
C GLU A 362 -5.82 16.43 -3.41
N ARG A 363 -4.89 17.20 -3.95
CA ARG A 363 -3.72 16.74 -4.69
C ARG A 363 -2.49 16.93 -3.83
N GLN A 364 -1.57 15.97 -3.90
CA GLN A 364 -0.34 16.00 -3.12
C GLN A 364 0.83 15.50 -3.96
N LEU A 365 1.98 16.11 -3.79
CA LEU A 365 3.27 15.58 -4.21
C LEU A 365 4.34 16.01 -3.21
N SER A 366 5.43 15.28 -3.13
CA SER A 366 6.57 15.69 -2.33
C SER A 366 7.87 15.56 -3.12
N TYR A 367 8.88 16.34 -2.71
CA TYR A 367 10.22 16.25 -3.26
C TYR A 367 11.27 16.46 -2.19
N SER A 368 12.45 15.92 -2.45
CA SER A 368 13.68 16.20 -1.71
C SER A 368 14.75 16.72 -2.67
N LEU A 369 15.68 17.51 -2.13
CA LEU A 369 16.85 17.99 -2.85
C LEU A 369 18.07 17.17 -2.48
N LEU A 370 18.74 16.60 -3.48
CA LEU A 370 20.04 15.96 -3.33
C LEU A 370 21.10 16.92 -3.82
N VAL A 371 22.14 17.15 -3.03
CA VAL A 371 23.24 18.06 -3.35
C VAL A 371 24.54 17.27 -3.42
N GLN A 372 25.26 17.44 -4.52
CA GLN A 372 26.60 16.88 -4.74
C GLN A 372 27.59 18.02 -4.73
N LYS A 373 28.45 18.05 -3.71
CA LYS A 373 29.56 19.01 -3.65
C LYS A 373 30.68 18.62 -4.62
N MET A 374 31.13 19.61 -5.38
CA MET A 374 32.16 19.44 -6.39
C MET A 374 33.38 20.30 -6.06
N ARG A 375 34.59 19.79 -6.30
CA ARG A 375 35.85 20.52 -6.25
C ARG A 375 36.72 20.09 -7.44
N ASP A 376 37.22 21.03 -8.19
CA ASP A 376 38.01 20.77 -9.41
C ASP A 376 37.30 19.81 -10.40
N GLY A 377 35.98 19.95 -10.53
CA GLY A 377 35.16 19.14 -11.41
C GLY A 377 34.89 17.71 -10.94
N LYS A 378 35.35 17.33 -9.72
CA LYS A 378 35.14 16.00 -9.14
C LYS A 378 34.31 16.05 -7.86
N PRO A 379 33.45 15.06 -7.60
CA PRO A 379 32.79 14.91 -6.31
C PRO A 379 33.85 14.71 -5.21
N TYR A 380 33.72 15.45 -4.09
CA TYR A 380 34.62 15.27 -2.95
C TYR A 380 33.89 14.84 -1.67
N GLN A 381 32.58 14.69 -1.76
CA GLN A 381 31.73 14.23 -0.68
C GLN A 381 30.54 13.45 -1.29
N ASP A 382 29.97 12.49 -0.57
CA ASP A 382 28.76 11.80 -0.99
C ASP A 382 27.57 12.78 -1.08
N PRO A 383 26.61 12.54 -2.00
CA PRO A 383 25.41 13.36 -2.09
C PRO A 383 24.65 13.39 -0.76
N PHE A 384 24.15 14.54 -0.37
CA PHE A 384 23.39 14.71 0.86
C PHE A 384 22.07 15.45 0.59
N GLY A 385 21.06 15.19 1.42
CA GLY A 385 19.78 15.89 1.33
C GLY A 385 19.90 17.34 1.81
N ALA A 386 19.22 18.26 1.14
CA ALA A 386 19.15 19.69 1.45
C ALA A 386 17.69 20.16 1.61
N THR A 387 17.49 21.28 2.28
CA THR A 387 16.17 21.88 2.51
C THR A 387 15.86 23.05 1.55
N GLY A 388 16.84 23.43 0.69
CA GLY A 388 16.76 24.58 -0.21
C GLY A 388 17.06 25.93 0.47
N ARG A 389 17.55 25.92 1.74
CA ARG A 389 17.98 27.12 2.45
C ARG A 389 19.50 27.24 2.53
N GLU A 390 20.18 26.23 2.07
CA GLU A 390 21.63 26.18 1.98
C GLU A 390 22.10 27.15 0.89
N ILE A 391 23.27 27.77 1.11
CA ILE A 391 23.94 28.55 0.06
C ILE A 391 24.77 27.58 -0.76
N PHE A 392 24.50 27.53 -2.05
CA PHE A 392 25.19 26.64 -2.98
C PHE A 392 26.42 27.32 -3.54
N GLU A 393 27.51 26.59 -3.66
CA GLU A 393 28.75 27.10 -4.26
C GLU A 393 28.78 26.77 -5.76
N ASN A 394 29.52 27.58 -6.50
CA ASN A 394 29.75 27.38 -7.90
C ASN A 394 30.26 25.96 -8.22
N GLY A 395 29.67 25.36 -9.25
CA GLY A 395 30.00 23.99 -9.68
C GLY A 395 29.31 22.90 -8.88
N TRP A 396 28.68 23.20 -7.75
CA TRP A 396 27.88 22.20 -7.05
C TRP A 396 26.70 21.74 -7.91
N LYS A 397 26.23 20.53 -7.66
CA LYS A 397 25.10 19.95 -8.41
C LYS A 397 23.92 19.74 -7.49
N VAL A 398 22.74 20.00 -8.00
CA VAL A 398 21.46 19.70 -7.33
C VAL A 398 20.61 18.79 -8.18
N GLN A 399 19.90 17.87 -7.55
CA GLN A 399 18.94 16.98 -8.19
C GLN A 399 17.66 16.98 -7.36
N PHE A 400 16.52 17.01 -8.03
CA PHE A 400 15.23 16.85 -7.39
C PHE A 400 14.81 15.38 -7.44
N ASP A 401 14.38 14.84 -6.31
CA ASP A 401 13.79 13.51 -6.22
C ASP A 401 12.31 13.66 -5.81
N PHE A 402 11.41 13.36 -6.74
CA PHE A 402 9.97 13.53 -6.58
C PHE A 402 9.30 12.24 -6.18
N SER A 403 8.39 12.31 -5.19
CA SER A 403 7.45 11.27 -4.82
C SER A 403 6.03 11.75 -5.12
N ILE A 404 5.35 11.06 -6.03
CA ILE A 404 4.08 11.50 -6.61
C ILE A 404 3.03 10.42 -6.35
N PRO A 405 2.09 10.63 -5.42
CA PRO A 405 1.08 9.64 -5.08
C PRO A 405 -0.03 9.47 -6.13
N GLN A 406 -0.09 10.36 -7.13
CA GLN A 406 -1.15 10.35 -8.15
C GLN A 406 -0.52 10.47 -9.55
N ALA A 407 -1.03 9.68 -10.52
CA ALA A 407 -0.60 9.81 -11.91
C ALA A 407 -0.95 11.18 -12.49
N GLY A 408 -0.07 11.71 -13.34
CA GLY A 408 -0.26 13.03 -13.95
C GLY A 408 0.92 13.44 -14.81
N SER A 409 1.08 14.73 -15.02
CA SER A 409 2.20 15.34 -15.75
C SER A 409 3.02 16.21 -14.80
N LEU A 410 4.31 15.92 -14.68
CA LEU A 410 5.27 16.66 -13.87
C LEU A 410 6.18 17.48 -14.75
N TYR A 411 6.41 18.74 -14.36
CA TYR A 411 7.37 19.64 -15.01
C TYR A 411 8.19 20.34 -13.93
N LEU A 412 9.48 20.47 -14.18
CA LEU A 412 10.39 21.28 -13.40
C LEU A 412 11.01 22.31 -14.34
N LEU A 413 10.83 23.58 -14.04
CA LEU A 413 11.38 24.69 -14.80
C LEU A 413 12.36 25.46 -13.91
N ASN A 414 13.38 26.04 -14.52
CA ASN A 414 14.29 27.00 -13.89
C ASN A 414 14.16 28.35 -14.57
N ASP A 415 13.98 29.40 -13.77
CA ASP A 415 13.97 30.79 -14.21
C ASP A 415 15.17 31.50 -13.53
N GLY A 416 16.29 31.50 -14.21
CA GLY A 416 17.58 31.90 -13.65
C GLY A 416 18.31 32.93 -14.53
N PRO A 417 19.48 33.43 -14.09
CA PRO A 417 20.26 34.41 -14.81
C PRO A 417 20.88 33.84 -16.10
N GLY A 418 20.44 34.32 -17.26
CA GLY A 418 20.92 33.91 -18.58
C GLY A 418 22.21 34.59 -19.04
N ALA A 419 22.66 34.26 -20.26
CA ALA A 419 23.94 34.68 -20.82
C ALA A 419 24.08 36.22 -21.00
N GLY A 420 22.98 36.96 -21.06
CA GLY A 420 22.96 38.43 -21.24
C GLY A 420 22.58 39.22 -19.99
N GLY A 421 22.51 38.59 -18.79
CA GLY A 421 21.99 39.24 -17.57
C GLY A 421 20.46 39.31 -17.52
N ASN A 422 19.77 38.80 -18.53
CA ASN A 422 18.32 38.65 -18.54
C ASN A 422 17.91 37.33 -17.86
N GLN A 423 16.69 37.29 -17.35
CA GLN A 423 16.10 36.06 -16.81
C GLN A 423 15.74 35.10 -17.96
N GLU A 424 16.32 33.91 -17.96
CA GLU A 424 16.07 32.87 -18.96
C GLU A 424 15.28 31.73 -18.33
N LEU A 425 14.18 31.32 -18.98
CA LEU A 425 13.35 30.19 -18.57
C LEU A 425 13.83 28.93 -19.28
N SER A 426 14.13 27.90 -18.52
CA SER A 426 14.58 26.61 -19.05
C SER A 426 13.77 25.41 -18.50
N VAL A 427 13.69 24.36 -19.29
CA VAL A 427 13.07 23.09 -18.88
C VAL A 427 14.13 22.21 -18.26
N VAL A 428 13.94 21.86 -17.00
CA VAL A 428 14.82 20.99 -16.22
C VAL A 428 14.33 19.55 -16.25
N PHE A 429 13.02 19.36 -16.21
CA PHE A 429 12.37 18.06 -16.30
C PHE A 429 11.01 18.19 -17.00
N PRO A 430 10.65 17.27 -17.87
CA PRO A 430 11.49 16.17 -18.38
C PRO A 430 12.49 16.64 -19.44
N THR A 431 13.53 15.85 -19.65
CA THR A 431 14.47 16.04 -20.74
C THR A 431 14.61 14.76 -21.57
N PRO A 432 15.12 14.80 -22.81
CA PRO A 432 15.32 13.59 -23.61
C PRO A 432 16.12 12.48 -22.90
N SER A 433 17.05 12.84 -22.02
CA SER A 433 17.86 11.92 -21.23
C SER A 433 17.19 11.49 -19.91
N VAL A 434 16.12 12.17 -19.50
CA VAL A 434 15.42 11.91 -18.24
C VAL A 434 13.94 11.70 -18.53
N ASN A 435 13.39 10.59 -18.10
CA ASN A 435 12.02 10.14 -18.35
C ASN A 435 11.65 10.10 -19.85
N ASN A 436 12.64 9.82 -20.74
CA ASN A 436 12.48 9.79 -22.20
C ASN A 436 11.81 11.05 -22.79
N GLY A 437 12.00 12.22 -22.17
CA GLY A 437 11.37 13.48 -22.57
C GLY A 437 9.86 13.54 -22.33
N SER A 438 9.29 12.61 -21.58
CA SER A 438 7.86 12.58 -21.26
C SER A 438 7.59 13.21 -19.89
N ALA A 439 6.64 14.15 -19.82
CA ALA A 439 6.14 14.69 -18.56
C ALA A 439 5.24 13.71 -17.81
N GLN A 440 4.72 12.67 -18.47
CA GLN A 440 3.83 11.70 -17.85
C GLN A 440 4.56 10.93 -16.75
N VAL A 441 3.99 10.94 -15.56
CA VAL A 441 4.49 10.24 -14.39
C VAL A 441 3.40 9.33 -13.83
N MET A 442 3.79 8.12 -13.46
CA MET A 442 2.88 7.15 -12.84
C MET A 442 2.75 7.45 -11.35
N ALA A 443 1.59 7.13 -10.78
CA ALA A 443 1.37 7.17 -9.35
C ALA A 443 2.39 6.28 -8.61
N TYR A 444 2.85 6.76 -7.45
CA TYR A 444 3.77 6.05 -6.55
C TYR A 444 5.13 5.68 -7.16
N LYS A 445 5.51 6.32 -8.25
CA LYS A 445 6.84 6.17 -8.84
C LYS A 445 7.71 7.36 -8.43
N ASN A 446 8.89 7.08 -7.87
CA ASN A 446 9.89 8.11 -7.65
C ASN A 446 10.47 8.53 -8.99
N VAL A 447 10.56 9.83 -9.19
CA VAL A 447 11.05 10.45 -10.42
C VAL A 447 12.16 11.43 -10.07
N GLN A 448 13.33 11.23 -10.65
CA GLN A 448 14.48 12.11 -10.43
C GLN A 448 14.66 13.05 -11.61
N SER A 449 14.98 14.32 -11.34
CA SER A 449 15.48 15.22 -12.36
C SER A 449 16.90 14.83 -12.79
N GLY A 450 17.39 15.38 -13.87
CA GLY A 450 18.82 15.40 -14.13
C GLY A 450 19.58 16.20 -13.07
N TRP A 451 20.90 16.01 -12.97
CA TRP A 451 21.77 16.86 -12.17
C TRP A 451 21.88 18.25 -12.81
N LEU A 452 21.53 19.27 -12.07
CA LEU A 452 21.72 20.69 -12.40
C LEU A 452 23.05 21.16 -11.83
N VAL A 453 23.78 21.99 -12.55
CA VAL A 453 25.07 22.54 -12.13
C VAL A 453 24.90 24.03 -11.92
N PHE A 454 25.21 24.53 -10.71
CA PHE A 454 25.29 25.96 -10.47
C PHE A 454 26.51 26.53 -11.20
N ASN A 455 26.25 27.56 -11.99
CA ASN A 455 27.28 28.22 -12.80
C ASN A 455 27.95 29.35 -12.01
N ASN A 456 28.97 30.00 -12.62
CA ASN A 456 29.76 31.07 -12.00
C ASN A 456 29.00 32.41 -11.80
N ARG A 457 27.68 32.42 -11.87
CA ARG A 457 26.87 33.63 -11.70
C ARG A 457 26.21 33.56 -10.34
N THR A 458 26.69 34.38 -9.41
CA THR A 458 26.08 34.54 -8.10
C THR A 458 24.68 35.10 -8.19
N GLY A 459 23.74 34.57 -7.40
CA GLY A 459 22.37 35.06 -7.40
C GLY A 459 21.37 34.07 -6.85
N ARG A 460 20.10 34.33 -7.16
CA ARG A 460 18.99 33.42 -6.82
C ARG A 460 18.45 32.80 -8.08
N GLU A 461 18.36 31.49 -8.06
CA GLU A 461 17.69 30.72 -9.10
C GLU A 461 16.33 30.29 -8.62
N LYS A 462 15.33 30.55 -9.43
CA LYS A 462 13.94 30.23 -9.14
C LYS A 462 13.54 28.95 -9.89
N PHE A 463 13.07 27.96 -9.13
CA PHE A 463 12.56 26.72 -9.67
C PHE A 463 11.04 26.66 -9.52
N TRP A 464 10.37 26.21 -10.57
CA TRP A 464 8.95 25.98 -10.58
C TRP A 464 8.66 24.50 -10.69
N VAL A 465 8.04 23.93 -9.64
CA VAL A 465 7.50 22.57 -9.66
C VAL A 465 6.05 22.67 -10.09
N VAL A 466 5.71 22.07 -11.21
CA VAL A 466 4.34 22.02 -11.74
C VAL A 466 3.90 20.58 -11.88
N TRP A 467 2.81 20.22 -11.23
CA TRP A 467 2.16 18.94 -11.43
C TRP A 467 0.72 19.16 -11.89
N ALA A 468 0.28 18.40 -12.89
CA ALA A 468 -1.04 18.53 -13.47
C ALA A 468 -1.68 17.18 -13.75
N VAL A 469 -3.01 17.07 -13.57
CA VAL A 469 -3.79 15.85 -13.88
C VAL A 469 -3.70 15.51 -15.38
N LYS A 470 -3.63 16.53 -16.23
CA LYS A 470 -3.51 16.41 -17.69
C LYS A 470 -2.33 17.23 -18.19
N PRO A 471 -1.73 16.86 -19.33
CA PRO A 471 -0.66 17.65 -19.94
C PRO A 471 -1.06 19.13 -20.13
N VAL A 472 -0.14 20.02 -19.78
CA VAL A 472 -0.31 21.45 -19.92
C VAL A 472 0.24 21.87 -21.28
N ARG A 473 -0.59 22.43 -22.12
CA ARG A 473 -0.30 22.70 -23.53
C ARG A 473 0.98 23.52 -23.74
N GLU A 474 1.14 24.59 -23.00
CA GLU A 474 2.28 25.49 -23.09
C GLU A 474 3.58 24.79 -22.67
N LEU A 475 3.52 23.96 -21.64
CA LEU A 475 4.66 23.20 -21.16
C LEU A 475 5.02 22.06 -22.12
N GLU A 476 4.05 21.40 -22.73
CA GLU A 476 4.28 20.39 -23.77
C GLU A 476 4.93 21.01 -25.03
N GLN A 477 4.54 22.23 -25.40
CA GLN A 477 5.17 22.95 -26.49
C GLN A 477 6.64 23.29 -26.20
N SER A 478 6.95 23.72 -24.98
CA SER A 478 8.33 23.97 -24.57
C SER A 478 9.19 22.70 -24.62
N MET A 479 8.66 21.58 -24.19
CA MET A 479 9.36 20.29 -24.28
C MET A 479 9.62 19.85 -25.72
N GLN A 480 8.66 20.06 -26.63
CA GLN A 480 8.86 19.79 -28.06
C GLN A 480 9.95 20.65 -28.66
N GLN A 481 10.07 21.92 -28.23
CA GLN A 481 11.16 22.80 -28.64
C GLN A 481 12.50 22.26 -28.13
N VAL A 482 12.62 21.96 -26.84
CA VAL A 482 13.82 21.38 -26.21
C VAL A 482 14.24 20.07 -26.90
N ALA A 483 13.29 19.20 -27.22
CA ALA A 483 13.57 17.96 -27.93
C ALA A 483 14.15 18.17 -29.33
N LYS A 484 13.74 19.23 -30.03
CA LYS A 484 14.23 19.57 -31.38
C LYS A 484 15.59 20.27 -31.34
N THR A 485 15.77 21.25 -30.46
CA THR A 485 16.98 22.08 -30.37
C THR A 485 18.09 21.43 -29.55
N ARG A 486 17.76 20.51 -28.65
CA ARG A 486 18.62 19.98 -27.58
C ARG A 486 19.15 21.07 -26.64
N ASP A 487 18.51 22.23 -26.64
CA ASP A 487 18.79 23.35 -25.75
C ASP A 487 17.66 23.42 -24.70
N PRO A 488 17.95 23.37 -23.41
CA PRO A 488 16.92 23.46 -22.36
C PRO A 488 16.27 24.85 -22.27
N VAL A 489 16.88 25.89 -22.83
CA VAL A 489 16.38 27.28 -22.79
C VAL A 489 15.21 27.46 -23.76
N ILE A 490 14.15 28.12 -23.30
CA ILE A 490 12.99 28.43 -24.11
C ILE A 490 13.24 29.79 -24.80
N HIS A 491 13.60 29.75 -26.09
CA HIS A 491 13.93 30.96 -26.86
C HIS A 491 12.71 31.71 -27.41
N ASP A 492 11.53 31.03 -27.46
CA ASP A 492 10.30 31.69 -27.92
C ASP A 492 9.74 32.61 -26.84
N SER A 493 9.81 33.92 -27.10
CA SER A 493 9.37 34.94 -26.14
C SER A 493 7.86 34.91 -25.85
N GLN A 494 7.04 34.56 -26.85
CA GLN A 494 5.58 34.43 -26.66
C GLN A 494 5.26 33.23 -25.78
N LEU A 495 5.90 32.08 -26.02
CA LEU A 495 5.76 30.88 -25.22
C LEU A 495 6.25 31.09 -23.77
N THR A 496 7.41 31.76 -23.61
CA THR A 496 7.95 32.14 -22.30
C THR A 496 6.98 33.00 -21.51
N GLN A 497 6.38 34.01 -22.16
CA GLN A 497 5.39 34.89 -21.53
C GLN A 497 4.11 34.14 -21.18
N ALA A 498 3.66 33.23 -22.04
CA ALA A 498 2.49 32.40 -21.78
C ALA A 498 2.70 31.47 -20.57
N ILE A 499 3.88 30.82 -20.47
CA ILE A 499 4.23 29.96 -19.33
C ILE A 499 4.32 30.78 -18.04
N ARG A 500 5.02 31.92 -18.03
CA ARG A 500 5.06 32.80 -16.85
C ARG A 500 3.67 33.28 -16.43
N GLY A 501 2.80 33.57 -17.39
CA GLY A 501 1.40 33.94 -17.15
C GLY A 501 0.59 32.78 -16.54
N LEU A 502 0.84 31.54 -16.96
CA LEU A 502 0.24 30.35 -16.39
C LEU A 502 0.71 30.15 -14.95
N LEU A 503 2.02 30.20 -14.69
CA LEU A 503 2.61 30.03 -13.36
C LEU A 503 2.07 31.07 -12.36
N ALA A 504 1.95 32.33 -12.77
CA ALA A 504 1.42 33.40 -11.93
C ALA A 504 -0.10 33.29 -11.62
N LYS A 505 -0.87 32.65 -12.51
CA LYS A 505 -2.33 32.50 -12.37
C LYS A 505 -2.76 31.22 -11.69
N SER A 506 -1.89 30.22 -11.64
CA SER A 506 -2.20 28.93 -11.03
C SER A 506 -2.30 29.05 -9.51
N ALA A 507 -3.18 28.27 -8.91
CA ALA A 507 -3.29 28.20 -7.46
C ALA A 507 -1.96 27.72 -6.86
N VAL A 508 -1.37 28.52 -5.99
CA VAL A 508 -0.14 28.20 -5.29
C VAL A 508 -0.44 27.04 -4.32
N ALA A 509 0.29 25.95 -4.44
CA ALA A 509 0.18 24.83 -3.53
C ALA A 509 0.56 25.26 -2.10
N THR A 510 -0.09 24.67 -1.12
CA THR A 510 0.34 24.76 0.27
C THR A 510 1.65 23.98 0.43
N VAL A 511 2.68 24.64 0.92
CA VAL A 511 4.03 24.08 1.07
C VAL A 511 4.27 23.74 2.54
N SER A 512 4.65 22.50 2.81
CA SER A 512 5.09 22.02 4.13
C SER A 512 6.49 21.43 4.02
N VAL A 513 7.42 21.88 4.87
CA VAL A 513 8.81 21.41 4.88
C VAL A 513 9.07 20.58 6.12
N ASP A 514 9.32 19.30 5.92
CA ASP A 514 9.83 18.39 6.94
C ASP A 514 11.36 18.52 6.98
N ARG A 515 11.86 19.15 8.06
CA ARG A 515 13.29 19.42 8.21
C ARG A 515 14.09 18.20 8.64
N GLU A 516 13.48 17.27 9.34
CA GLU A 516 14.14 16.04 9.81
C GLU A 516 14.39 15.12 8.61
N ASN A 517 13.39 14.92 7.78
CA ASN A 517 13.49 14.07 6.58
C ASN A 517 13.96 14.85 5.34
N LYS A 518 14.18 16.16 5.44
CA LYS A 518 14.60 17.05 4.32
C LYS A 518 13.69 16.92 3.10
N GLN A 519 12.39 16.81 3.36
CA GLN A 519 11.35 16.64 2.34
C GLN A 519 10.41 17.84 2.33
N THR A 520 10.07 18.31 1.14
CA THR A 520 9.04 19.34 0.93
C THR A 520 7.81 18.68 0.35
N SER A 521 6.66 18.89 0.98
CA SER A 521 5.37 18.40 0.52
C SER A 521 4.52 19.57 0.01
N LEU A 522 3.88 19.35 -1.12
CA LEU A 522 2.98 20.30 -1.78
C LEU A 522 1.57 19.71 -1.74
N SER A 523 0.57 20.48 -1.33
CA SER A 523 -0.82 20.07 -1.38
C SER A 523 -1.72 21.20 -1.88
N GLY A 524 -2.86 20.84 -2.47
CA GLY A 524 -3.84 21.80 -2.95
C GLY A 524 -5.02 21.14 -3.64
N HIS A 525 -6.02 21.95 -3.95
CA HIS A 525 -7.22 21.54 -4.66
C HIS A 525 -7.19 22.08 -6.09
N GLY A 526 -7.35 21.22 -7.08
CA GLY A 526 -7.40 21.61 -8.48
C GLY A 526 -6.69 20.62 -9.41
N ASP A 527 -6.73 20.92 -10.70
CA ASP A 527 -6.13 20.07 -11.73
C ASP A 527 -4.65 20.39 -11.97
N VAL A 528 -4.14 21.50 -11.43
CA VAL A 528 -2.74 21.93 -11.56
C VAL A 528 -2.26 22.43 -10.20
N LEU A 529 -1.17 21.88 -9.71
CA LEU A 529 -0.41 22.35 -8.54
C LEU A 529 0.85 23.07 -9.04
N VAL A 530 1.11 24.26 -8.50
CA VAL A 530 2.32 25.02 -8.80
C VAL A 530 2.98 25.43 -7.49
N SER A 531 4.28 25.22 -7.41
CA SER A 531 5.10 25.65 -6.28
C SER A 531 6.37 26.30 -6.79
N GLU A 532 6.79 27.35 -6.12
CA GLU A 532 8.03 28.06 -6.35
C GLU A 532 9.05 27.69 -5.26
N LEU A 533 10.30 27.49 -5.65
CA LEU A 533 11.45 27.31 -4.77
C LEU A 533 12.58 28.22 -5.25
N GLU A 534 13.14 29.01 -4.34
CA GLU A 534 14.33 29.80 -4.60
C GLU A 534 15.57 29.15 -3.97
N LEU A 535 16.63 28.98 -4.75
CA LEU A 535 17.94 28.51 -4.29
C LEU A 535 18.95 29.64 -4.47
N GLU A 536 19.69 29.94 -3.40
CA GLU A 536 20.72 30.99 -3.41
C GLU A 536 22.10 30.37 -3.65
N HIS A 537 22.87 30.90 -4.60
CA HIS A 537 24.22 30.43 -4.88
C HIS A 537 25.23 31.56 -5.02
N GLN A 538 26.48 31.30 -4.61
CA GLN A 538 27.62 32.22 -4.59
C GLN A 538 28.76 31.71 -5.47
#